data_e2c71233a97e7997ef22c21e8002f7e5
#
_entry.id   e2c71233a97e7997ef22c21e8002f7e5
#
_cell.length_a   1.000
_cell.length_b   1.000
_cell.length_c   1.000
_cell.angle_alpha   90.00
_cell.angle_beta   90.00
_cell.angle_gamma   90.00
#
_symmetry.space_group_name_H-M   'P 1'
#
loop_
_entity.id
_entity.type
_entity.pdbx_description
1 polymer ?
#
loop_
_entity_poly.entity_id
_entity_poly.type
_entity_poly.pdbx_seq_one_letter_code
_entity_poly.pdbx_strand_id
1 'polypeptide(L)'
;MALVVTLALPLPEIPIEGYLRPLGLLRLIGYVAVSLVWSSLQMAWLAIRPQAPPMNAVLRAHLAIPSDLLLALAVNIINLTPGTIVLEIDQVRRLIYVHVLDVGSPRAIERFYRQIDQVQRRVLGAFPRYAPKAGERA
;
A
#
# COMPACT_ATOMS: atom_id res chain seq x y z
N MET A 1 -12.75 0.75 -27.82
CA MET A 1 -11.42 0.31 -28.26
C MET A 1 -10.48 -0.06 -27.11
N ALA A 2 -10.53 0.57 -25.94
CA ALA A 2 -9.68 0.21 -24.81
C ALA A 2 -9.84 -1.23 -24.30
N LEU A 3 -11.06 -1.77 -24.33
CA LEU A 3 -11.36 -3.13 -23.85
C LEU A 3 -10.72 -4.24 -24.70
N VAL A 4 -10.61 -4.00 -26.02
CA VAL A 4 -10.03 -4.96 -26.98
C VAL A 4 -8.50 -5.05 -26.84
N VAL A 5 -7.84 -3.94 -26.52
CA VAL A 5 -6.39 -3.90 -26.32
C VAL A 5 -5.99 -4.64 -25.04
N THR A 6 -6.84 -4.59 -24.01
CA THR A 6 -6.59 -5.29 -22.73
C THR A 6 -6.72 -6.83 -22.89
N LEU A 7 -7.56 -7.28 -23.85
CA LEU A 7 -7.74 -8.72 -24.11
C LEU A 7 -6.68 -9.31 -25.06
N ALA A 8 -6.00 -8.48 -25.84
CA ALA A 8 -5.04 -8.90 -26.87
C ALA A 8 -3.57 -8.88 -26.40
N LEU A 9 -3.27 -8.28 -25.27
CA LEU A 9 -1.95 -8.38 -24.66
C LEU A 9 -1.87 -9.75 -23.96
N PRO A 10 -0.93 -10.63 -24.36
CA PRO A 10 -0.61 -11.79 -23.55
C PRO A 10 -0.14 -11.27 -22.20
N LEU A 11 -1.00 -11.39 -21.19
CA LEU A 11 -0.59 -11.17 -19.81
C LEU A 11 0.60 -12.11 -19.58
N PRO A 12 1.77 -11.61 -19.16
CA PRO A 12 2.84 -12.50 -18.78
C PRO A 12 2.25 -13.48 -17.77
N GLU A 13 2.37 -14.77 -18.04
CA GLU A 13 1.98 -15.82 -17.12
C GLU A 13 2.79 -15.62 -15.84
N ILE A 14 2.27 -14.80 -14.96
CA ILE A 14 2.82 -14.65 -13.62
C ILE A 14 2.46 -15.98 -12.95
N PRO A 15 3.42 -16.85 -12.62
CA PRO A 15 3.12 -18.08 -11.94
C PRO A 15 2.59 -17.72 -10.54
N ILE A 16 1.28 -17.52 -10.47
CA ILE A 16 0.56 -17.45 -9.19
C ILE A 16 0.41 -18.89 -8.71
N GLU A 17 1.54 -19.58 -8.59
CA GLU A 17 1.62 -20.87 -7.93
C GLU A 17 1.57 -20.68 -6.41
N GLY A 18 0.45 -20.25 -5.92
CA GLY A 18 0.19 -20.15 -4.50
C GLY A 18 -1.29 -20.30 -4.26
N TYR A 19 -1.67 -21.10 -3.29
CA TYR A 19 -3.05 -21.18 -2.82
C TYR A 19 -3.51 -19.76 -2.42
N LEU A 20 -4.26 -19.10 -3.31
CA LEU A 20 -5.00 -17.90 -2.98
C LEU A 20 -5.98 -18.28 -1.86
N ARG A 21 -5.82 -17.72 -0.69
CA ARG A 21 -6.84 -17.84 0.36
C ARG A 21 -7.97 -16.89 -0.02
N PRO A 22 -9.13 -17.39 -0.51
CA PRO A 22 -10.20 -16.52 -0.98
C PRO A 22 -10.70 -15.58 0.12
N LEU A 23 -10.68 -16.04 1.36
CA LEU A 23 -11.02 -15.23 2.53
C LEU A 23 -10.00 -14.10 2.79
N GLY A 24 -8.70 -14.36 2.58
CA GLY A 24 -7.65 -13.34 2.70
C GLY A 24 -7.78 -12.27 1.61
N LEU A 25 -8.06 -12.70 0.37
CA LEU A 25 -8.29 -11.80 -0.75
C LEU A 25 -9.54 -10.94 -0.53
N LEU A 26 -10.64 -11.55 -0.08
CA LEU A 26 -11.88 -10.83 0.23
C LEU A 26 -11.67 -9.78 1.34
N ARG A 27 -10.89 -10.12 2.38
CA ARG A 27 -10.52 -9.18 3.43
C ARG A 27 -9.65 -8.03 2.90
N LEU A 28 -8.74 -8.32 1.99
CA LEU A 28 -7.89 -7.30 1.37
C LEU A 28 -8.74 -6.34 0.53
N ILE A 29 -9.64 -6.86 -0.32
CA ILE A 29 -10.56 -6.05 -1.13
C ILE A 29 -11.46 -5.21 -0.24
N GLY A 30 -12.05 -5.79 0.80
CA GLY A 30 -12.87 -5.07 1.77
C GLY A 30 -12.11 -3.95 2.48
N TYR A 31 -10.87 -4.21 2.86
CA TYR A 31 -10.01 -3.18 3.45
C TYR A 31 -9.74 -2.01 2.49
N VAL A 32 -9.39 -2.32 1.24
CA VAL A 32 -9.14 -1.30 0.22
C VAL A 32 -10.40 -0.48 -0.03
N ALA A 33 -11.56 -1.12 -0.18
CA ALA A 33 -12.84 -0.44 -0.41
C ALA A 33 -13.19 0.51 0.75
N VAL A 34 -13.11 0.05 1.99
CA VAL A 34 -13.36 0.87 3.18
C VAL A 34 -12.34 2.02 3.27
N SER A 35 -11.07 1.74 2.99
CA SER A 35 -10.01 2.75 3.00
C SER A 35 -10.25 3.84 1.96
N LEU A 36 -10.71 3.48 0.76
CA LEU A 36 -11.05 4.43 -0.30
C LEU A 36 -12.19 5.37 0.11
N VAL A 37 -13.29 4.80 0.65
CA VAL A 37 -14.43 5.61 1.09
C VAL A 37 -14.02 6.56 2.22
N TRP A 38 -13.33 6.05 3.24
CA TRP A 38 -12.87 6.86 4.36
C TRP A 38 -11.93 7.97 3.91
N SER A 39 -11.05 7.64 3.01
CA SER A 39 -10.08 8.53 2.41
C SER A 39 -10.73 9.67 1.63
N SER A 40 -11.74 9.35 0.85
CA SER A 40 -12.51 10.35 0.10
C SER A 40 -13.21 11.34 1.02
N LEU A 41 -13.79 10.84 2.13
CA LEU A 41 -14.40 11.69 3.15
C LEU A 41 -13.38 12.61 3.85
N GLN A 42 -12.19 12.07 4.16
CA GLN A 42 -11.12 12.88 4.76
C GLN A 42 -10.66 14.00 3.83
N MET A 43 -10.48 13.70 2.54
CA MET A 43 -10.09 14.73 1.57
C MET A 43 -11.17 15.78 1.37
N ALA A 44 -12.44 15.37 1.28
CA ALA A 44 -13.56 16.31 1.21
C ALA A 44 -13.59 17.24 2.44
N TRP A 45 -13.36 16.68 3.62
CA TRP A 45 -13.29 17.46 4.86
C TRP A 45 -12.10 18.43 4.87
N LEU A 46 -10.93 17.96 4.43
CA LEU A 46 -9.73 18.80 4.35
C LEU A 46 -9.89 19.96 3.35
N ALA A 47 -10.59 19.72 2.23
CA ALA A 47 -10.85 20.74 1.22
C ALA A 47 -11.78 21.85 1.71
N ILE A 48 -12.69 21.55 2.63
CA ILE A 48 -13.65 22.51 3.18
C ILE A 48 -13.07 23.27 4.38
N ARG A 49 -12.06 22.71 5.04
CA ARG A 49 -11.50 23.26 6.27
C ARG A 49 -10.44 24.32 5.97
N PRO A 50 -10.63 25.58 6.40
CA PRO A 50 -9.60 26.61 6.27
C PRO A 50 -8.47 26.34 7.29
N GLN A 51 -7.38 25.73 6.84
CA GLN A 51 -6.20 25.48 7.68
C GLN A 51 -4.94 26.02 7.02
N ALA A 52 -3.95 26.34 7.88
CA ALA A 52 -2.60 26.63 7.43
C ALA A 52 -2.04 25.48 6.58
N PRO A 53 -1.15 25.76 5.60
CA PRO A 53 -0.61 24.71 4.73
C PRO A 53 0.03 23.60 5.57
N PRO A 54 -0.30 22.33 5.29
CA PRO A 54 0.19 21.21 6.06
C PRO A 54 1.71 21.08 5.93
N MET A 55 2.38 20.74 7.02
CA MET A 55 3.80 20.40 6.97
C MET A 55 3.98 19.05 6.29
N ASN A 56 4.76 19.04 5.23
CA ASN A 56 5.01 17.84 4.42
C ASN A 56 6.38 17.26 4.75
N ALA A 57 6.53 15.95 4.71
CA ALA A 57 7.82 15.30 4.82
C ALA A 57 7.91 14.06 3.91
N VAL A 58 9.14 13.70 3.59
CA VAL A 58 9.44 12.41 2.96
C VAL A 58 9.87 11.44 4.04
N LEU A 59 9.09 10.38 4.23
CA LEU A 59 9.37 9.32 5.19
C LEU A 59 9.86 8.07 4.46
N ARG A 60 10.79 7.38 5.09
CA ARG A 60 11.33 6.11 4.60
C ARG A 60 10.69 4.97 5.37
N ALA A 61 10.18 3.97 4.67
CA ALA A 61 9.63 2.77 5.28
C ALA A 61 10.21 1.49 4.64
N HIS A 62 10.38 0.45 5.43
CA HIS A 62 10.80 -0.86 4.99
C HIS A 62 9.58 -1.77 4.83
N LEU A 63 9.47 -2.42 3.66
CA LEU A 63 8.44 -3.41 3.38
C LEU A 63 9.09 -4.79 3.25
N ALA A 64 8.96 -5.64 4.27
CA ALA A 64 9.47 -7.00 4.27
C ALA A 64 8.59 -7.94 3.41
N ILE A 65 8.43 -7.58 2.13
CA ILE A 65 7.66 -8.34 1.14
C ILE A 65 8.64 -8.92 0.11
N PRO A 66 8.84 -10.25 0.07
CA PRO A 66 9.85 -10.85 -0.80
C PRO A 66 9.50 -10.81 -2.29
N SER A 67 8.23 -10.78 -2.64
CA SER A 67 7.76 -10.75 -4.03
C SER A 67 7.64 -9.32 -4.57
N ASP A 68 8.22 -9.05 -5.73
CA ASP A 68 8.14 -7.74 -6.39
C ASP A 68 6.71 -7.39 -6.80
N LEU A 69 5.93 -8.41 -7.21
CA LEU A 69 4.51 -8.23 -7.52
C LEU A 69 3.71 -7.79 -6.29
N LEU A 70 3.94 -8.44 -5.15
CA LEU A 70 3.25 -8.08 -3.91
C LEU A 70 3.75 -6.75 -3.34
N LEU A 71 5.03 -6.42 -3.57
CA LEU A 71 5.56 -5.09 -3.25
C LEU A 71 4.87 -4.02 -4.07
N ALA A 72 4.72 -4.22 -5.38
CA ALA A 72 3.98 -3.31 -6.25
C ALA A 72 2.52 -3.17 -5.82
N LEU A 73 1.86 -4.27 -5.45
CA LEU A 73 0.49 -4.23 -4.92
C LEU A 73 0.39 -3.42 -3.62
N ALA A 74 1.31 -3.63 -2.69
CA ALA A 74 1.37 -2.87 -1.44
C ALA A 74 1.57 -1.37 -1.69
N VAL A 75 2.48 -1.01 -2.60
CA VAL A 75 2.74 0.38 -3.00
C VAL A 75 1.49 1.02 -3.62
N ASN A 76 0.77 0.30 -4.49
CA ASN A 76 -0.48 0.80 -5.05
C ASN A 76 -1.53 1.05 -3.96
N ILE A 77 -1.67 0.15 -2.99
CA ILE A 77 -2.58 0.32 -1.85
C ILE A 77 -2.20 1.55 -1.01
N ILE A 78 -0.90 1.78 -0.80
CA ILE A 78 -0.40 2.97 -0.08
C ILE A 78 -0.76 4.24 -0.86
N ASN A 79 -0.59 4.25 -2.18
CA ASN A 79 -0.93 5.39 -3.05
C ASN A 79 -2.44 5.68 -3.11
N LEU A 80 -3.29 4.69 -2.82
CA LEU A 80 -4.75 4.90 -2.69
C LEU A 80 -5.14 5.62 -1.39
N THR A 81 -4.20 5.75 -0.46
CA THR A 81 -4.45 6.49 0.78
C THR A 81 -4.19 7.96 0.57
N PRO A 82 -5.17 8.86 0.82
CA PRO A 82 -4.98 10.28 0.64
C PRO A 82 -3.92 10.82 1.60
N GLY A 83 -3.13 11.74 1.04
CA GLY A 83 -2.04 12.35 1.79
C GLY A 83 -0.75 11.55 1.77
N THR A 84 -0.68 10.44 1.04
CA THR A 84 0.57 9.68 0.85
C THR A 84 0.84 9.43 -0.64
N ILE A 85 2.07 9.68 -1.07
CA ILE A 85 2.52 9.39 -2.44
C ILE A 85 3.88 8.71 -2.34
N VAL A 86 3.98 7.50 -2.89
CA VAL A 86 5.26 6.81 -2.99
C VAL A 86 6.07 7.43 -4.13
N LEU A 87 7.22 7.99 -3.79
CA LEU A 87 8.12 8.67 -4.72
C LEU A 87 9.12 7.72 -5.36
N GLU A 88 9.63 6.77 -4.59
CA GLU A 88 10.68 5.86 -5.01
C GLU A 88 10.57 4.52 -4.30
N ILE A 89 10.97 3.45 -5.00
CA ILE A 89 10.99 2.08 -4.48
C ILE A 89 12.37 1.50 -4.72
N ASP A 90 13.12 1.25 -3.65
CA ASP A 90 14.34 0.45 -3.70
C ASP A 90 13.98 -1.04 -3.54
N GLN A 91 13.86 -1.73 -4.65
CA GLN A 91 13.47 -3.15 -4.67
C GLN A 91 14.54 -4.06 -4.03
N VAL A 92 15.80 -3.68 -4.10
CA VAL A 92 16.90 -4.45 -3.53
C VAL A 92 16.88 -4.41 -2.01
N ARG A 93 16.72 -3.22 -1.46
CA ARG A 93 16.69 -2.98 -0.01
C ARG A 93 15.28 -3.07 0.59
N ARG A 94 14.25 -3.27 -0.24
CA ARG A 94 12.84 -3.27 0.17
C ARG A 94 12.43 -1.99 0.91
N LEU A 95 12.97 -0.87 0.48
CA LEU A 95 12.68 0.45 1.03
C LEU A 95 11.77 1.23 0.09
N ILE A 96 10.84 1.97 0.67
CA ILE A 96 10.01 2.94 -0.04
C ILE A 96 10.21 4.32 0.55
N TYR A 97 10.25 5.33 -0.30
CA TYR A 97 10.25 6.73 0.06
C TYR A 97 8.88 7.30 -0.22
N VAL A 98 8.21 7.77 0.81
CA VAL A 98 6.82 8.21 0.74
C VAL A 98 6.73 9.68 1.14
N HIS A 99 6.19 10.49 0.25
CA HIS A 99 5.79 11.84 0.57
C HIS A 99 4.48 11.81 1.36
N VAL A 100 4.52 12.32 2.57
CA VAL A 100 3.36 12.34 3.48
C VAL A 100 2.96 13.78 3.75
N LEU A 101 1.70 14.08 3.51
CA LEU A 101 1.09 15.36 3.85
C LEU A 101 0.71 15.39 5.33
N ASP A 102 0.85 16.55 5.95
CA ASP A 102 0.45 16.82 7.34
C ASP A 102 1.18 15.93 8.37
N VAL A 103 2.51 16.01 8.37
CA VAL A 103 3.37 15.39 9.40
C VAL A 103 3.65 16.33 10.59
N GLY A 104 2.84 17.35 10.78
CA GLY A 104 3.03 18.38 11.83
C GLY A 104 2.95 17.86 13.27
N SER A 105 2.70 16.54 13.48
CA SER A 105 2.68 15.95 14.81
C SER A 105 3.35 14.58 14.85
N PRO A 106 4.00 14.19 15.98
CA PRO A 106 4.54 12.85 16.17
C PRO A 106 3.49 11.74 15.96
N ARG A 107 2.24 12.02 16.29
CA ARG A 107 1.10 11.09 16.09
C ARG A 107 0.79 10.85 14.60
N ALA A 108 1.06 11.81 13.72
CA ALA A 108 0.87 11.64 12.29
C ALA A 108 1.91 10.66 11.71
N ILE A 109 3.16 10.79 12.14
CA ILE A 109 4.25 9.89 11.77
C ILE A 109 3.96 8.46 12.25
N GLU A 110 3.53 8.30 13.49
CA GLU A 110 3.17 7.00 14.04
C GLU A 110 1.98 6.35 13.31
N ARG A 111 0.98 7.15 12.93
CA ARG A 111 -0.15 6.67 12.10
C ARG A 111 0.33 6.15 10.75
N PHE A 112 1.26 6.86 10.11
CA PHE A 112 1.85 6.44 8.85
C PHE A 112 2.53 5.06 8.98
N TYR A 113 3.42 4.87 9.95
CA TYR A 113 4.10 3.59 10.15
C TYR A 113 3.13 2.45 10.49
N ARG A 114 2.12 2.69 11.31
CA ARG A 114 1.06 1.71 11.60
C ARG A 114 0.29 1.32 10.34
N GLN A 115 0.03 2.26 9.46
CA GLN A 115 -0.64 2.00 8.18
C GLN A 115 0.22 1.14 7.27
N ILE A 116 1.51 1.45 7.12
CA ILE A 116 2.46 0.63 6.34
C ILE A 116 2.46 -0.81 6.85
N ASP A 117 2.55 -1.00 8.15
CA ASP A 117 2.53 -2.32 8.78
C ASP A 117 1.19 -3.06 8.56
N GLN A 118 0.07 -2.36 8.60
CA GLN A 118 -1.24 -2.96 8.29
C GLN A 118 -1.34 -3.40 6.83
N VAL A 119 -0.89 -2.57 5.88
CA VAL A 119 -0.88 -2.93 4.45
C VAL A 119 -0.01 -4.17 4.24
N GLN A 120 1.20 -4.18 4.79
CA GLN A 120 2.11 -5.33 4.71
C GLN A 120 1.45 -6.62 5.25
N ARG A 121 0.89 -6.58 6.45
CA ARG A 121 0.21 -7.75 7.05
C ARG A 121 -0.96 -8.24 6.22
N ARG A 122 -1.75 -7.36 5.64
CA ARG A 122 -2.91 -7.73 4.83
C ARG A 122 -2.50 -8.34 3.50
N VAL A 123 -1.49 -7.75 2.83
CA VAL A 123 -0.95 -8.29 1.59
C VAL A 123 -0.36 -9.69 1.84
N LEU A 124 0.49 -9.85 2.84
CA LEU A 124 1.07 -11.16 3.19
C LEU A 124 0.01 -12.16 3.67
N GLY A 125 -1.04 -11.71 4.36
CA GLY A 125 -2.14 -12.55 4.80
C GLY A 125 -3.01 -13.07 3.65
N ALA A 126 -3.12 -12.29 2.57
CA ALA A 126 -3.80 -12.72 1.35
C ALA A 126 -2.97 -13.75 0.54
N PHE A 127 -1.63 -13.67 0.67
CA PHE A 127 -0.68 -14.52 -0.06
C PHE A 127 0.32 -15.21 0.90
N PRO A 128 -0.10 -16.21 1.68
CA PRO A 128 0.71 -16.77 2.76
C PRO A 128 2.00 -17.46 2.31
N ARG A 129 2.11 -17.86 1.05
CA ARG A 129 3.34 -18.45 0.48
C ARG A 129 4.51 -17.46 0.46
N TYR A 130 4.23 -16.17 0.43
CA TYR A 130 5.22 -15.11 0.38
C TYR A 130 5.47 -14.46 1.75
N ALA A 131 4.85 -14.98 2.80
CA ALA A 131 5.15 -14.53 4.16
C ALA A 131 6.56 -14.94 4.55
N PRO A 132 7.40 -14.05 5.11
CA PRO A 132 8.72 -14.42 5.60
C PRO A 132 8.58 -15.52 6.65
N LYS A 133 9.39 -16.56 6.55
CA LYS A 133 9.40 -17.65 7.53
C LYS A 133 9.79 -17.09 8.91
N ALA A 134 9.15 -17.63 9.95
CA ALA A 134 9.43 -17.23 11.33
C ALA A 134 10.89 -17.60 11.68
N GLY A 135 11.81 -16.68 11.57
CA GLY A 135 13.26 -16.86 11.76
C GLY A 135 14.11 -15.89 10.94
N GLU A 136 13.54 -15.23 9.95
CA GLU A 136 14.24 -14.34 9.03
C GLU A 136 13.97 -12.84 9.35
N ARG A 137 13.57 -12.56 10.57
CA ARG A 137 13.44 -11.20 11.09
C ARG A 137 14.79 -10.78 11.68
N ALA A 138 15.61 -10.23 10.84
CA ALA A 138 16.78 -9.47 11.30
C ALA A 138 16.51 -7.97 11.13
#